data_c3386388a91a5e4199f862aa5c8458b5
#
_entry.id   c3386388a91a5e4199f862aa5c8458b5
#
_cell.length_a   1.000
_cell.length_b   1.000
_cell.length_c   1.000
_cell.angle_alpha   90.00
_cell.angle_beta   90.00
_cell.angle_gamma   90.00
#
_symmetry.space_group_name_H-M   'P 1'
#
loop_
_entity.id
_entity.type
_entity.pdbx_description
1 polymer ?
#
loop_
_entity_poly.entity_id
_entity_poly.type
_entity_poly.pdbx_seq_one_letter_code
_entity_poly.pdbx_strand_id
1 'polypeptide(L)'
;MDGFFRSVSKIIATVFFVGYIPFASGTFGSLAALICISLLKPDRLSHGVLAVLLFGLGTVTAHVAETILGEDSGRIVIDEFTGFVISVFSLPLTAGYLAAAFFLFRFFDILKPSPIRNIERNVRGGLGVMLDDAAAGLMTNLLLQLWRIVA
;
A
#
# COMPACT_ATOMS: atom_id res chain seq x y z
N MET A 1 -26.61 4.05 -0.44
CA MET A 1 -25.26 4.67 -0.35
C MET A 1 -25.18 5.70 -1.46
N ASP A 2 -25.00 6.96 -1.09
CA ASP A 2 -25.12 8.08 -2.01
C ASP A 2 -24.08 8.02 -3.13
N GLY A 3 -24.47 8.44 -4.35
CA GLY A 3 -23.57 8.42 -5.51
C GLY A 3 -22.29 9.21 -5.29
N PHE A 4 -22.35 10.26 -4.49
CA PHE A 4 -21.18 11.05 -4.07
C PHE A 4 -20.18 10.20 -3.29
N PHE A 5 -20.61 9.46 -2.27
CA PHE A 5 -19.74 8.60 -1.46
C PHE A 5 -19.04 7.52 -2.30
N ARG A 6 -19.78 6.91 -3.24
CA ARG A 6 -19.22 5.93 -4.18
C ARG A 6 -18.14 6.54 -5.08
N SER A 7 -18.37 7.76 -5.58
CA SER A 7 -17.40 8.45 -6.43
C SER A 7 -16.14 8.82 -5.66
N VAL A 8 -16.28 9.36 -4.45
CA VAL A 8 -15.14 9.70 -3.58
C VAL A 8 -14.35 8.45 -3.22
N SER A 9 -15.01 7.37 -2.81
CA SER A 9 -14.34 6.10 -2.49
C SER A 9 -13.56 5.56 -3.68
N LYS A 10 -14.13 5.61 -4.89
CA LYS A 10 -13.43 5.20 -6.11
C LYS A 10 -12.18 6.04 -6.36
N ILE A 11 -12.24 7.36 -6.22
CA ILE A 11 -11.11 8.27 -6.44
C ILE A 11 -9.99 7.95 -5.43
N ILE A 12 -10.33 7.74 -4.16
CA ILE A 12 -9.34 7.41 -3.11
C ILE A 12 -8.74 6.03 -3.35
N ALA A 13 -9.57 5.01 -3.59
CA ALA A 13 -9.11 3.64 -3.80
C ALA A 13 -8.20 3.51 -5.03
N THR A 14 -8.42 4.34 -6.06
CA THR A 14 -7.56 4.36 -7.27
C THR A 14 -6.39 5.35 -7.16
N VAL A 15 -6.14 5.91 -5.99
CA VAL A 15 -5.11 6.94 -5.75
C VAL A 15 -5.15 8.01 -6.84
N PHE A 16 -6.28 8.75 -6.88
CA PHE A 16 -6.51 9.82 -7.86
C PHE A 16 -6.29 9.36 -9.30
N PHE A 17 -6.87 8.20 -9.65
CA PHE A 17 -6.81 7.58 -10.99
C PHE A 17 -5.46 6.97 -11.39
N VAL A 18 -4.46 6.91 -10.51
CA VAL A 18 -3.20 6.18 -10.77
C VAL A 18 -3.49 4.71 -11.13
N GLY A 19 -4.47 4.07 -10.47
CA GLY A 19 -4.90 2.71 -10.76
C GLY A 19 -5.49 2.49 -12.17
N TYR A 20 -5.74 3.55 -12.94
CA TYR A 20 -6.17 3.44 -14.34
C TYR A 20 -5.03 3.36 -15.35
N ILE A 21 -3.78 3.46 -14.90
CA ILE A 21 -2.62 3.23 -15.76
C ILE A 21 -2.66 1.78 -16.24
N PRO A 22 -2.65 1.52 -17.57
CA PRO A 22 -2.99 0.21 -18.12
C PRO A 22 -1.97 -0.90 -17.86
N PHE A 23 -0.76 -0.54 -17.46
CA PHE A 23 0.32 -1.50 -17.18
C PHE A 23 0.82 -1.34 -15.75
N ALA A 24 0.88 -2.45 -14.98
CA ALA A 24 1.47 -2.49 -13.65
C ALA A 24 0.93 -1.40 -12.70
N SER A 25 -0.40 -1.20 -12.65
CA SER A 25 -1.09 -0.19 -11.83
C SER A 25 -0.59 -0.15 -10.38
N GLY A 26 -0.41 -1.31 -9.75
CA GLY A 26 0.14 -1.43 -8.40
C GLY A 26 1.57 -0.91 -8.27
N THR A 27 2.41 -1.09 -9.30
CA THR A 27 3.76 -0.50 -9.33
C THR A 27 3.67 1.02 -9.33
N PHE A 28 2.72 1.59 -10.08
CA PHE A 28 2.50 3.04 -10.06
C PHE A 28 1.86 3.52 -8.77
N GLY A 29 1.01 2.71 -8.12
CA GLY A 29 0.50 2.98 -6.76
C GLY A 29 1.63 3.09 -5.74
N SER A 30 2.52 2.11 -5.73
CA SER A 30 3.72 2.11 -4.87
C SER A 30 4.68 3.27 -5.20
N LEU A 31 4.85 3.60 -6.48
CA LEU A 31 5.69 4.72 -6.93
C LEU A 31 5.10 6.07 -6.49
N ALA A 32 3.78 6.23 -6.56
CA ALA A 32 3.10 7.42 -6.05
C ALA A 32 3.34 7.59 -4.55
N ALA A 33 3.28 6.51 -3.76
CA ALA A 33 3.60 6.53 -2.34
C ALA A 33 5.07 6.89 -2.09
N LEU A 34 6.01 6.33 -2.87
CA LEU A 34 7.43 6.66 -2.79
C LEU A 34 7.66 8.16 -3.01
N ILE A 35 7.07 8.74 -4.06
CA ILE A 35 7.17 10.17 -4.35
C ILE A 35 6.56 10.98 -3.20
N CYS A 36 5.38 10.61 -2.72
CA CYS A 36 4.69 11.28 -1.63
C CYS A 36 5.57 11.31 -0.36
N ILE A 37 6.09 10.17 0.09
CA ILE A 37 6.95 10.06 1.27
C ILE A 37 8.28 10.80 1.08
N SER A 38 8.88 10.75 -0.12
CA SER A 38 10.14 11.45 -0.39
C SER A 38 10.01 12.97 -0.34
N LEU A 39 8.83 13.49 -0.68
CA LEU A 39 8.53 14.93 -0.63
C LEU A 39 8.12 15.38 0.78
N LEU A 40 7.23 14.63 1.43
CA LEU A 40 6.70 14.97 2.75
C LEU A 40 7.72 14.79 3.87
N LYS A 41 8.58 13.77 3.77
CA LYS A 41 9.58 13.40 4.80
C LYS A 41 8.99 13.46 6.22
N PRO A 42 7.89 12.75 6.49
CA PRO A 42 7.21 12.83 7.77
C PRO A 42 8.13 12.38 8.91
N ASP A 43 8.01 13.03 10.06
CA ASP A 43 8.60 12.52 11.28
C ASP A 43 7.95 11.19 11.70
N ARG A 44 8.56 10.47 12.65
CA ARG A 44 8.12 9.13 13.03
C ARG A 44 6.66 9.06 13.48
N LEU A 45 6.20 10.06 14.25
CA LEU A 45 4.82 10.08 14.75
C LEU A 45 3.84 10.34 13.61
N SER A 46 4.08 11.36 12.83
CA SER A 46 3.25 11.72 11.66
C SER A 46 3.20 10.58 10.64
N HIS A 47 4.33 9.88 10.43
CA HIS A 47 4.39 8.72 9.55
C HIS A 47 3.51 7.55 10.06
N GLY A 48 3.59 7.23 11.35
CA GLY A 48 2.76 6.19 11.96
C GLY A 48 1.27 6.53 11.89
N VAL A 49 0.89 7.78 12.20
CA VAL A 49 -0.49 8.26 12.07
C VAL A 49 -0.96 8.16 10.62
N LEU A 50 -0.14 8.59 9.66
CA LEU A 50 -0.45 8.50 8.23
C LEU A 50 -0.71 7.03 7.81
N ALA A 51 0.15 6.10 8.21
CA ALA A 51 -0.01 4.68 7.87
C ALA A 51 -1.33 4.10 8.42
N VAL A 52 -1.67 4.40 9.67
CA VAL A 52 -2.92 3.95 10.31
C VAL A 52 -4.15 4.55 9.62
N LEU A 53 -4.12 5.85 9.33
CA LEU A 53 -5.23 6.53 8.65
C LEU A 53 -5.42 6.00 7.23
N LEU A 54 -4.33 5.81 6.47
CA LEU A 54 -4.39 5.24 5.12
C LEU A 54 -4.93 3.81 5.14
N PHE A 55 -4.51 2.99 6.11
CA PHE A 55 -5.02 1.63 6.24
C PHE A 55 -6.53 1.61 6.53
N GLY A 56 -7.00 2.41 7.50
CA GLY A 56 -8.43 2.49 7.83
C GLY A 56 -9.26 3.05 6.67
N LEU A 57 -8.83 4.17 6.09
CA LEU A 57 -9.49 4.79 4.95
C LEU A 57 -9.46 3.87 3.72
N GLY A 58 -8.31 3.25 3.44
CA GLY A 58 -8.13 2.29 2.36
C GLY A 58 -9.07 1.10 2.49
N THR A 59 -9.21 0.52 3.68
CA THR A 59 -10.15 -0.59 3.94
C THR A 59 -11.58 -0.24 3.55
N VAL A 60 -12.05 0.94 3.97
CA VAL A 60 -13.43 1.39 3.66
C VAL A 60 -13.58 1.68 2.18
N THR A 61 -12.64 2.43 1.61
CA THR A 61 -12.74 2.87 0.20
C THR A 61 -12.49 1.74 -0.79
N ALA A 62 -11.59 0.80 -0.50
CA ALA A 62 -11.39 -0.40 -1.30
C ALA A 62 -12.65 -1.28 -1.29
N HIS A 63 -13.26 -1.52 -0.11
CA HIS A 63 -14.49 -2.28 -0.02
C HIS A 63 -15.63 -1.68 -0.88
N VAL A 64 -15.79 -0.36 -0.85
CA VAL A 64 -16.78 0.32 -1.71
C VAL A 64 -16.38 0.26 -3.18
N ALA A 65 -15.08 0.44 -3.48
CA ALA A 65 -14.59 0.41 -4.85
C ALA A 65 -14.77 -0.97 -5.52
N GLU A 66 -14.63 -2.08 -4.78
CA GLU A 66 -14.92 -3.42 -5.28
C GLU A 66 -16.38 -3.56 -5.77
N THR A 67 -17.34 -2.91 -5.13
CA THR A 67 -18.75 -2.92 -5.59
C THR A 67 -18.97 -2.17 -6.91
N ILE A 68 -18.00 -1.37 -7.34
CA ILE A 68 -18.08 -0.51 -8.54
C ILE A 68 -17.19 -1.06 -9.66
N LEU A 69 -15.98 -1.50 -9.31
CA LEU A 69 -14.93 -1.86 -10.26
C LEU A 69 -14.80 -3.38 -10.45
N GLY A 70 -15.46 -4.16 -9.59
CA GLY A 70 -15.33 -5.61 -9.49
C GLY A 70 -14.43 -6.03 -8.34
N GLU A 71 -14.63 -7.26 -7.89
CA GLU A 71 -13.84 -7.90 -6.83
C GLU A 71 -12.38 -8.02 -7.29
N ASP A 72 -11.44 -7.69 -6.41
CA ASP A 72 -9.99 -7.75 -6.68
C ASP A 72 -9.57 -6.99 -7.95
N SER A 73 -10.18 -5.83 -8.17
CA SER A 73 -9.89 -5.02 -9.36
C SER A 73 -8.48 -4.42 -9.29
N GLY A 74 -7.61 -4.74 -10.23
CA GLY A 74 -6.28 -4.13 -10.37
C GLY A 74 -6.26 -2.61 -10.58
N ARG A 75 -7.42 -1.95 -10.50
CA ARG A 75 -7.52 -0.48 -10.46
C ARG A 75 -7.55 0.08 -9.04
N ILE A 76 -7.76 -0.77 -8.06
CA ILE A 76 -7.60 -0.44 -6.64
C ILE A 76 -6.11 -0.53 -6.38
N VAL A 77 -5.49 0.55 -5.94
CA VAL A 77 -4.03 0.66 -5.70
C VAL A 77 -3.72 1.42 -4.40
N ILE A 78 -4.73 1.66 -3.58
CA ILE A 78 -4.58 2.27 -2.24
C ILE A 78 -3.87 1.32 -1.28
N ASP A 79 -3.98 0.02 -1.48
CA ASP A 79 -3.31 -1.06 -0.79
C ASP A 79 -1.80 -1.01 -1.04
N GLU A 80 -1.36 -0.96 -2.30
CA GLU A 80 0.05 -0.84 -2.65
C GLU A 80 0.64 0.51 -2.21
N PHE A 81 -0.17 1.58 -2.28
CA PHE A 81 0.24 2.88 -1.74
C PHE A 81 0.49 2.77 -0.23
N THR A 82 -0.45 2.21 0.52
CA THR A 82 -0.37 2.06 1.97
C THR A 82 0.72 1.08 2.39
N GLY A 83 0.82 -0.06 1.71
CA GLY A 83 1.84 -1.08 1.93
C GLY A 83 3.25 -0.51 1.77
N PHE A 84 3.47 0.33 0.75
CA PHE A 84 4.75 1.03 0.60
C PHE A 84 5.00 2.03 1.73
N VAL A 85 4.01 2.81 2.16
CA VAL A 85 4.13 3.72 3.31
C VAL A 85 4.55 2.95 4.56
N ILE A 86 3.96 1.78 4.82
CA ILE A 86 4.32 0.90 5.94
C ILE A 86 5.77 0.39 5.77
N SER A 87 6.18 0.04 4.56
CA SER A 87 7.50 -0.55 4.28
C SER A 87 8.67 0.35 4.68
N VAL A 88 8.48 1.66 4.65
CA VAL A 88 9.54 2.64 4.97
C VAL A 88 9.37 3.29 6.34
N PHE A 89 8.44 2.79 7.16
CA PHE A 89 8.21 3.32 8.50
C PHE A 89 9.47 3.26 9.37
N SER A 90 9.83 4.40 9.97
CA SER A 90 10.99 4.54 10.86
C SER A 90 12.36 4.18 10.23
N LEU A 91 12.44 4.13 8.90
CA LEU A 91 13.69 4.00 8.14
C LEU A 91 14.25 5.38 7.74
N PRO A 92 15.56 5.47 7.48
CA PRO A 92 16.11 6.66 6.84
C PRO A 92 15.50 6.85 5.44
N LEU A 93 14.86 8.01 5.20
CA LEU A 93 14.22 8.32 3.91
C LEU A 93 15.25 8.80 2.87
N THR A 94 16.35 8.07 2.72
CA THR A 94 17.37 8.30 1.68
C THR A 94 17.00 7.58 0.39
N ALA A 95 17.54 8.04 -0.74
CA ALA A 95 17.26 7.40 -2.04
C ALA A 95 17.56 5.90 -2.05
N GLY A 96 18.64 5.47 -1.37
CA GLY A 96 19.02 4.06 -1.28
C GLY A 96 17.98 3.22 -0.51
N TYR A 97 17.53 3.68 0.66
CA TYR A 97 16.50 2.98 1.43
C TYR A 97 15.14 2.98 0.71
N LEU A 98 14.75 4.11 0.09
CA LEU A 98 13.50 4.19 -0.66
C LEU A 98 13.50 3.26 -1.87
N ALA A 99 14.61 3.19 -2.61
CA ALA A 99 14.74 2.28 -3.75
C ALA A 99 14.73 0.81 -3.30
N ALA A 100 15.50 0.46 -2.26
CA ALA A 100 15.51 -0.89 -1.71
C ALA A 100 14.12 -1.31 -1.21
N ALA A 101 13.42 -0.43 -0.49
CA ALA A 101 12.06 -0.68 -0.03
C ALA A 101 11.09 -0.89 -1.19
N PHE A 102 11.20 -0.08 -2.26
CA PHE A 102 10.34 -0.21 -3.42
C PHE A 102 10.46 -1.58 -4.10
N PHE A 103 11.68 -2.03 -4.37
CA PHE A 103 11.89 -3.32 -5.01
C PHE A 103 11.52 -4.49 -4.10
N LEU A 104 11.87 -4.44 -2.81
CA LEU A 104 11.53 -5.49 -1.86
C LEU A 104 10.02 -5.58 -1.61
N PHE A 105 9.35 -4.44 -1.45
CA PHE A 105 7.90 -4.41 -1.28
C PHE A 105 7.21 -5.04 -2.49
N ARG A 106 7.55 -4.61 -3.71
CA ARG A 106 6.98 -5.20 -4.93
C ARG A 106 7.30 -6.68 -5.09
N PHE A 107 8.48 -7.10 -4.67
CA PHE A 107 8.86 -8.50 -4.66
C PHE A 107 7.95 -9.32 -3.74
N PHE A 108 7.74 -8.90 -2.49
CA PHE A 108 6.87 -9.62 -1.55
C PHE A 108 5.40 -9.58 -1.95
N ASP A 109 4.93 -8.46 -2.45
CA ASP A 109 3.56 -8.27 -2.91
C ASP A 109 3.23 -9.15 -4.13
N ILE A 110 4.14 -9.27 -5.09
CA ILE A 110 3.92 -10.10 -6.30
C ILE A 110 4.08 -11.60 -5.98
N LEU A 111 5.11 -11.98 -5.22
CA LEU A 111 5.38 -13.40 -4.91
C LEU A 111 4.46 -13.95 -3.83
N LYS A 112 3.96 -13.08 -2.97
CA LYS A 112 3.07 -13.41 -1.84
C LYS A 112 3.54 -14.66 -1.07
N PRO A 113 4.78 -14.62 -0.48
CA PRO A 113 5.23 -15.73 0.35
C PRO A 113 4.30 -15.90 1.56
N SER A 114 4.34 -17.08 2.21
CA SER A 114 3.67 -17.20 3.52
C SER A 114 4.31 -16.19 4.50
N PRO A 115 3.56 -15.43 5.31
CA PRO A 115 2.11 -15.55 5.58
C PRO A 115 1.17 -14.77 4.64
N ILE A 116 1.68 -13.94 3.72
CA ILE A 116 0.86 -13.05 2.87
C ILE A 116 -0.18 -13.85 2.08
N ARG A 117 0.22 -14.93 1.43
CA ARG A 117 -0.69 -15.81 0.68
C ARG A 117 -1.82 -16.38 1.53
N ASN A 118 -1.56 -16.62 2.82
CA ASN A 118 -2.60 -17.13 3.72
C ASN A 118 -3.61 -16.04 4.06
N ILE A 119 -3.19 -14.79 4.18
CA ILE A 119 -4.07 -13.63 4.41
C ILE A 119 -5.00 -13.47 3.20
N GLU A 120 -4.45 -13.38 2.01
CA GLU A 120 -5.19 -13.25 0.74
C GLU A 120 -6.28 -14.31 0.58
N ARG A 121 -6.01 -15.56 0.96
CA ARG A 121 -6.96 -16.68 0.83
C ARG A 121 -8.08 -16.66 1.88
N ASN A 122 -7.83 -16.12 3.06
CA ASN A 122 -8.75 -16.24 4.19
C ASN A 122 -9.51 -14.94 4.51
N VAL A 123 -9.03 -13.80 4.04
CA VAL A 123 -9.68 -12.50 4.29
C VAL A 123 -10.14 -11.92 2.96
N ARG A 124 -11.42 -11.52 2.91
CA ARG A 124 -12.05 -10.97 1.69
C ARG A 124 -12.45 -9.52 1.88
N GLY A 125 -12.81 -8.87 0.76
CA GLY A 125 -13.26 -7.49 0.74
C GLY A 125 -12.13 -6.50 1.05
N GLY A 126 -12.45 -5.24 1.20
CA GLY A 126 -11.46 -4.18 1.38
C GLY A 126 -10.44 -4.40 2.50
N LEU A 127 -10.78 -5.18 3.53
CA LEU A 127 -9.82 -5.56 4.56
C LEU A 127 -8.79 -6.58 4.02
N GLY A 128 -9.22 -7.54 3.22
CA GLY A 128 -8.33 -8.52 2.58
C GLY A 128 -7.34 -7.83 1.66
N VAL A 129 -7.86 -6.98 0.77
CA VAL A 129 -7.06 -6.16 -0.16
C VAL A 129 -5.98 -5.36 0.57
N MET A 130 -6.31 -4.74 1.72
CA MET A 130 -5.34 -3.94 2.48
C MET A 130 -4.35 -4.76 3.31
N LEU A 131 -4.76 -5.93 3.80
CA LEU A 131 -3.95 -6.73 4.74
C LEU A 131 -2.78 -7.44 4.06
N ASP A 132 -2.95 -7.94 2.85
CA ASP A 132 -1.85 -8.63 2.15
C ASP A 132 -0.72 -7.67 1.81
N ASP A 133 -1.03 -6.47 1.35
CA ASP A 133 -0.04 -5.42 1.09
C ASP A 133 0.56 -4.83 2.35
N ALA A 134 -0.24 -4.67 3.41
CA ALA A 134 0.30 -4.28 4.71
C ALA A 134 1.29 -5.33 5.25
N ALA A 135 1.01 -6.62 5.07
CA ALA A 135 1.92 -7.69 5.46
C ALA A 135 3.20 -7.68 4.59
N ALA A 136 3.10 -7.45 3.27
CA ALA A 136 4.25 -7.27 2.40
C ALA A 136 5.11 -6.07 2.84
N GLY A 137 4.46 -4.96 3.19
CA GLY A 137 5.10 -3.76 3.73
C GLY A 137 5.83 -4.02 5.04
N LEU A 138 5.19 -4.72 5.98
CA LEU A 138 5.81 -5.11 7.25
C LEU A 138 7.02 -6.03 7.07
N MET A 139 6.93 -7.02 6.18
CA MET A 139 8.06 -7.91 5.87
C MET A 139 9.22 -7.13 5.27
N THR A 140 8.95 -6.21 4.35
CA THR A 140 9.95 -5.31 3.78
C THR A 140 10.59 -4.45 4.85
N ASN A 141 9.79 -3.83 5.71
CA ASN A 141 10.27 -2.98 6.79
C ASN A 141 11.18 -3.75 7.75
N LEU A 142 10.75 -4.93 8.22
CA LEU A 142 11.54 -5.77 9.12
C LEU A 142 12.89 -6.15 8.50
N LEU A 143 12.92 -6.54 7.24
CA LEU A 143 14.16 -6.88 6.55
C LEU A 143 15.12 -5.70 6.47
N LEU A 144 14.62 -4.50 6.14
CA LEU A 144 15.43 -3.29 6.06
C LEU A 144 15.87 -2.76 7.44
N GLN A 145 15.06 -2.94 8.48
CA GLN A 145 15.46 -2.64 9.85
C GLN A 145 16.59 -3.57 10.33
N LEU A 146 16.49 -4.86 10.02
CA LEU A 146 17.56 -5.82 10.30
C LEU A 146 18.84 -5.45 9.54
N TRP A 147 18.73 -5.15 8.28
CA TRP A 147 19.86 -4.66 7.48
C TRP A 147 20.55 -3.45 8.13
N ARG A 148 19.77 -2.48 8.56
CA ARG A 148 20.26 -1.25 9.22
C ARG A 148 21.04 -1.52 10.51
N ILE A 149 20.73 -2.60 11.23
CA ILE A 149 21.40 -2.95 12.48
C ILE A 149 22.73 -3.65 12.20
N VAL A 150 22.82 -4.38 11.10
CA VAL A 150 23.98 -5.24 10.77
C VAL A 150 25.00 -4.53 9.88
N ALA A 151 24.55 -3.58 9.04
CA ALA A 151 25.39 -2.82 8.12
C ALA A 151 25.84 -1.47 8.69
#